data_4bd7b3fc5e8c69ed91a0822777c20955
#
_entry.id   4bd7b3fc5e8c69ed91a0822777c20955
#
_cell.length_a   1.000
_cell.length_b   1.000
_cell.length_c   1.000
_cell.angle_alpha   90.00
_cell.angle_beta   90.00
_cell.angle_gamma   90.00
#
_symmetry.space_group_name_H-M   'P 1'
#
loop_
_entity.id
_entity.type
_entity.pdbx_description
1 polymer ?
#
loop_
_entity_poly.entity_id
_entity_poly.type
_entity_poly.pdbx_seq_one_letter_code
_entity_poly.pdbx_strand_id
1 'polypeptide(L)'
;MNFSTALPTFVITLREGVEAALVVGIVLALLKKAKQSQLNSWVYAGVIVGIIVSGLIGILFTGIIKFLASINPQYTPVVEPTLEGVFSILAIVMLSWMLIWMTKQARFMKAQVEGAITQALGKNSNAAWGVFSLILVAIVREGFETVLFVAANFQQGLLPTLGALGGLATAAAIGVLLFKWGVKINIRQFFQVMGVLLILIVSGLVVSGLQHFDEAIANLALSSRSSENLCFYYEHFTSIHSCILGPIVWNTENILSDEQFPGIILKSLFGYRDKIYIVQS
;
A
#
# COMPACT_ATOMS: atom_id res chain seq x y z
N MET A 1 -20.57 -1.24 -7.24
CA MET A 1 -19.39 -0.38 -6.92
C MET A 1 -18.73 -1.01 -5.70
N ASN A 2 -17.60 -1.69 -5.90
CA ASN A 2 -16.96 -2.48 -4.83
C ASN A 2 -16.08 -1.58 -3.96
N PHE A 3 -16.63 -1.05 -2.87
CA PHE A 3 -15.89 -0.28 -1.87
C PHE A 3 -14.76 -1.09 -1.20
N SER A 4 -14.72 -2.40 -1.41
CA SER A 4 -13.73 -3.31 -0.85
C SER A 4 -12.28 -2.92 -1.18
N THR A 5 -12.05 -2.30 -2.33
CA THR A 5 -10.70 -1.93 -2.79
C THR A 5 -10.27 -0.52 -2.36
N ALA A 6 -11.23 0.35 -2.06
CA ALA A 6 -10.96 1.72 -1.61
C ALA A 6 -10.44 1.76 -0.16
N LEU A 7 -10.95 0.86 0.70
CA LEU A 7 -10.65 0.89 2.14
C LEU A 7 -9.20 0.51 2.47
N PRO A 8 -8.61 -0.57 1.93
CA PRO A 8 -7.19 -0.86 2.10
C PRO A 8 -6.29 0.28 1.62
N THR A 9 -6.60 0.83 0.44
CA THR A 9 -5.83 1.93 -0.13
C THR A 9 -5.93 3.19 0.73
N PHE A 10 -7.11 3.49 1.26
CA PHE A 10 -7.32 4.58 2.21
C PHE A 10 -6.46 4.41 3.48
N VAL A 11 -6.51 3.23 4.11
CA VAL A 11 -5.78 2.94 5.36
C VAL A 11 -4.27 3.09 5.17
N ILE A 12 -3.74 2.54 4.07
CA ILE A 12 -2.31 2.61 3.78
C ILE A 12 -1.89 4.05 3.48
N THR A 13 -2.61 4.75 2.60
CA THR A 13 -2.27 6.13 2.25
C THR A 13 -2.43 7.09 3.44
N LEU A 14 -3.43 6.87 4.30
CA LEU A 14 -3.58 7.59 5.56
C LEU A 14 -2.35 7.41 6.44
N ARG A 15 -1.89 6.19 6.57
CA ARG A 15 -0.72 5.85 7.38
C ARG A 15 0.55 6.52 6.85
N GLU A 16 0.88 6.32 5.57
CA GLU A 16 2.07 6.90 4.95
C GLU A 16 2.03 8.45 5.01
N GLY A 17 0.86 9.02 4.74
CA GLY A 17 0.66 10.45 4.86
C GLY A 17 0.85 10.99 6.28
N VAL A 18 0.44 10.26 7.31
CA VAL A 18 0.70 10.63 8.72
C VAL A 18 2.18 10.50 9.06
N GLU A 19 2.90 9.48 8.56
CA GLU A 19 4.35 9.37 8.75
C GLU A 19 5.08 10.55 8.11
N ALA A 20 4.74 10.89 6.85
CA ALA A 20 5.25 12.08 6.17
C ALA A 20 4.98 13.37 6.97
N ALA A 21 3.73 13.55 7.46
CA ALA A 21 3.34 14.70 8.26
C ALA A 21 4.13 14.79 9.58
N LEU A 22 4.39 13.66 10.24
CA LEU A 22 5.20 13.61 11.47
C LEU A 22 6.64 14.05 11.20
N VAL A 23 7.28 13.56 10.13
CA VAL A 23 8.64 13.97 9.76
C VAL A 23 8.69 15.48 9.51
N VAL A 24 7.80 16.00 8.66
CA VAL A 24 7.70 17.44 8.37
C VAL A 24 7.47 18.27 9.62
N GLY A 25 6.56 17.84 10.48
CA GLY A 25 6.23 18.54 11.72
C GLY A 25 7.37 18.56 12.73
N ILE A 26 8.11 17.44 12.88
CA ILE A 26 9.30 17.39 13.75
C ILE A 26 10.37 18.35 13.22
N VAL A 27 10.61 18.37 11.89
CA VAL A 27 11.58 19.27 11.27
C VAL A 27 11.21 20.73 11.53
N LEU A 28 9.95 21.11 11.26
CA LEU A 28 9.47 22.49 11.53
C LEU A 28 9.59 22.88 13.00
N ALA A 29 9.28 21.96 13.93
CA ALA A 29 9.40 22.21 15.36
C ALA A 29 10.87 22.41 15.78
N LEU A 30 11.80 21.62 15.21
CA LEU A 30 13.23 21.74 15.48
C LEU A 30 13.82 23.03 14.90
N LEU A 31 13.44 23.42 13.67
CA LEU A 31 13.84 24.70 13.08
C LEU A 31 13.35 25.88 13.91
N LYS A 32 12.12 25.82 14.41
CA LYS A 32 11.60 26.82 15.33
C LYS A 32 12.40 26.89 16.63
N LYS A 33 12.73 25.75 17.23
CA LYS A 33 13.56 25.65 18.45
C LYS A 33 14.99 26.17 18.21
N ALA A 34 15.55 25.92 17.04
CA ALA A 34 16.87 26.42 16.62
C ALA A 34 16.85 27.89 16.17
N LYS A 35 15.71 28.60 16.21
CA LYS A 35 15.51 29.96 15.70
C LYS A 35 15.88 30.13 14.22
N GLN A 36 15.73 29.05 13.42
CA GLN A 36 16.03 28.98 12.00
C GLN A 36 14.74 28.90 11.14
N SER A 37 13.68 29.58 11.58
CA SER A 37 12.37 29.56 10.89
C SER A 37 12.41 30.08 9.43
N GLN A 38 13.45 30.77 9.03
CA GLN A 38 13.71 31.17 7.65
C GLN A 38 13.89 29.95 6.72
N LEU A 39 14.26 28.78 7.25
CA LEU A 39 14.40 27.55 6.48
C LEU A 39 13.07 26.81 6.27
N ASN A 40 11.96 27.27 6.84
CA ASN A 40 10.65 26.65 6.65
C ASN A 40 10.21 26.63 5.17
N SER A 41 10.60 27.65 4.38
CA SER A 41 10.34 27.66 2.93
C SER A 41 11.00 26.49 2.19
N TRP A 42 12.18 26.05 2.62
CA TRP A 42 12.87 24.91 2.06
C TRP A 42 12.23 23.58 2.47
N VAL A 43 11.62 23.52 3.65
CA VAL A 43 10.80 22.37 4.07
C VAL A 43 9.58 22.24 3.15
N TYR A 44 8.82 23.33 2.95
CA TYR A 44 7.66 23.31 2.07
C TYR A 44 8.03 23.04 0.60
N ALA A 45 9.15 23.58 0.13
CA ALA A 45 9.68 23.27 -1.20
C ALA A 45 9.99 21.77 -1.33
N GLY A 46 10.65 21.15 -0.32
CA GLY A 46 10.92 19.72 -0.28
C GLY A 46 9.66 18.86 -0.31
N VAL A 47 8.61 19.27 0.41
CA VAL A 47 7.31 18.59 0.40
C VAL A 47 6.67 18.65 -1.00
N ILE A 48 6.58 19.84 -1.59
CA ILE A 48 5.95 20.05 -2.91
C ILE A 48 6.68 19.26 -3.99
N VAL A 49 8.01 19.37 -4.05
CA VAL A 49 8.84 18.64 -5.01
C VAL A 49 8.73 17.15 -4.78
N GLY A 50 8.74 16.69 -3.52
CA GLY A 50 8.58 15.28 -3.16
C GLY A 50 7.25 14.70 -3.64
N ILE A 51 6.14 15.42 -3.47
CA ILE A 51 4.82 15.02 -3.96
C ILE A 51 4.81 14.94 -5.49
N ILE A 52 5.38 15.93 -6.18
CA ILE A 52 5.47 15.94 -7.66
C ILE A 52 6.29 14.74 -8.15
N VAL A 53 7.45 14.49 -7.56
CA VAL A 53 8.32 13.35 -7.93
C VAL A 53 7.60 12.03 -7.69
N SER A 54 6.94 11.85 -6.56
CA SER A 54 6.14 10.65 -6.26
C SER A 54 5.00 10.45 -7.27
N GLY A 55 4.31 11.51 -7.64
CA GLY A 55 3.27 11.47 -8.68
C GLY A 55 3.83 11.08 -10.05
N LEU A 56 4.97 11.63 -10.46
CA LEU A 56 5.65 11.26 -11.71
C LEU A 56 6.08 9.78 -11.72
N ILE A 57 6.61 9.28 -10.59
CA ILE A 57 6.93 7.86 -10.44
C ILE A 57 5.66 7.00 -10.60
N GLY A 58 4.53 7.42 -10.04
CA GLY A 58 3.24 6.73 -10.18
C GLY A 58 2.75 6.66 -11.61
N ILE A 59 2.82 7.78 -12.33
CA ILE A 59 2.44 7.85 -13.75
C ILE A 59 3.36 6.95 -14.60
N LEU A 60 4.67 7.02 -14.36
CA LEU A 60 5.65 6.18 -15.06
C LEU A 60 5.39 4.70 -14.82
N PHE A 61 5.14 4.31 -13.56
CA PHE A 61 4.89 2.91 -13.19
C PHE A 61 3.61 2.37 -13.86
N THR A 62 2.53 3.15 -13.81
CA THR A 62 1.26 2.82 -14.48
C THR A 62 1.44 2.73 -16.00
N GLY A 63 2.23 3.63 -16.59
CA GLY A 63 2.57 3.61 -18.01
C GLY A 63 3.31 2.35 -18.42
N ILE A 64 4.30 1.92 -17.64
CA ILE A 64 5.06 0.69 -17.87
C ILE A 64 4.14 -0.55 -17.82
N ILE A 65 3.27 -0.63 -16.80
CA ILE A 65 2.33 -1.76 -16.68
C ILE A 65 1.42 -1.85 -17.91
N LYS A 66 0.80 -0.73 -18.31
CA LYS A 66 -0.07 -0.68 -19.50
C LYS A 66 0.70 -1.01 -20.77
N PHE A 67 1.92 -0.55 -20.92
CA PHE A 67 2.77 -0.86 -22.07
C PHE A 67 3.07 -2.36 -22.13
N LEU A 68 3.46 -2.99 -21.03
CA LEU A 68 3.69 -4.44 -20.95
C LEU A 68 2.44 -5.24 -21.29
N ALA A 69 1.27 -4.84 -20.79
CA ALA A 69 0.00 -5.48 -21.11
C ALA A 69 -0.39 -5.34 -22.59
N SER A 70 0.06 -4.29 -23.29
CA SER A 70 -0.26 -4.05 -24.71
C SER A 70 0.61 -4.81 -25.70
N ILE A 71 1.74 -5.40 -25.30
CA ILE A 71 2.72 -6.02 -26.20
C ILE A 71 2.16 -7.28 -26.88
N ASN A 72 1.28 -8.04 -26.20
CA ASN A 72 0.74 -9.29 -26.79
C ASN A 72 -0.71 -9.53 -26.32
N PRO A 73 -1.72 -9.09 -27.09
CA PRO A 73 -3.13 -9.26 -26.72
C PRO A 73 -3.56 -10.73 -26.54
N GLN A 74 -2.89 -11.66 -27.21
CA GLN A 74 -3.19 -13.09 -27.16
C GLN A 74 -2.85 -13.70 -25.78
N TYR A 75 -1.90 -13.14 -25.05
CA TYR A 75 -1.49 -13.60 -23.72
C TYR A 75 -2.07 -12.77 -22.57
N THR A 76 -2.87 -11.74 -22.86
CA THR A 76 -3.49 -10.87 -21.87
C THR A 76 -4.22 -11.65 -20.76
N PRO A 77 -5.02 -12.70 -21.06
CA PRO A 77 -5.72 -13.45 -20.01
C PRO A 77 -4.81 -14.19 -19.02
N VAL A 78 -3.56 -14.44 -19.39
CA VAL A 78 -2.56 -15.10 -18.53
C VAL A 78 -1.65 -14.07 -17.86
N VAL A 79 -1.26 -13.05 -18.62
CA VAL A 79 -0.30 -12.02 -18.17
C VAL A 79 -0.91 -11.14 -17.08
N GLU A 80 -2.18 -10.76 -17.22
CA GLU A 80 -2.87 -9.87 -16.30
C GLU A 80 -2.97 -10.48 -14.88
N PRO A 81 -3.55 -11.68 -14.66
CA PRO A 81 -3.58 -12.31 -13.34
C PRO A 81 -2.19 -12.63 -12.78
N THR A 82 -1.22 -12.97 -13.66
CA THR A 82 0.15 -13.21 -13.22
C THR A 82 0.79 -11.95 -12.67
N LEU A 83 0.64 -10.81 -13.33
CA LEU A 83 1.13 -9.52 -12.86
C LEU A 83 0.46 -9.12 -11.54
N GLU A 84 -0.86 -9.30 -11.42
CA GLU A 84 -1.60 -9.03 -10.18
C GLU A 84 -1.09 -9.91 -9.02
N GLY A 85 -0.85 -11.19 -9.27
CA GLY A 85 -0.24 -12.10 -8.31
C GLY A 85 1.16 -11.67 -7.88
N VAL A 86 2.02 -11.30 -8.82
CA VAL A 86 3.38 -10.80 -8.55
C VAL A 86 3.35 -9.50 -7.75
N PHE A 87 2.50 -8.54 -8.13
CA PHE A 87 2.35 -7.30 -7.36
C PHE A 87 1.78 -7.53 -5.96
N SER A 88 0.86 -8.49 -5.81
CA SER A 88 0.36 -8.89 -4.50
C SER A 88 1.49 -9.43 -3.60
N ILE A 89 2.37 -10.29 -4.13
CA ILE A 89 3.54 -10.78 -3.39
C ILE A 89 4.48 -9.62 -3.00
N LEU A 90 4.78 -8.72 -3.94
CA LEU A 90 5.61 -7.55 -3.65
C LEU A 90 5.00 -6.69 -2.54
N ALA A 91 3.70 -6.42 -2.61
CA ALA A 91 2.98 -5.67 -1.58
C ALA A 91 3.03 -6.38 -0.22
N ILE A 92 2.81 -7.70 -0.18
CA ILE A 92 2.89 -8.51 1.05
C ILE A 92 4.30 -8.42 1.66
N VAL A 93 5.33 -8.60 0.86
CA VAL A 93 6.73 -8.54 1.34
C VAL A 93 7.06 -7.15 1.86
N MET A 94 6.70 -6.09 1.13
CA MET A 94 6.96 -4.71 1.53
C MET A 94 6.21 -4.34 2.81
N LEU A 95 4.90 -4.62 2.90
CA LEU A 95 4.10 -4.32 4.09
C LEU A 95 4.57 -5.12 5.30
N SER A 96 4.93 -6.39 5.12
CA SER A 96 5.46 -7.24 6.20
C SER A 96 6.82 -6.74 6.69
N TRP A 97 7.74 -6.42 5.78
CA TRP A 97 9.03 -5.82 6.11
C TRP A 97 8.86 -4.52 6.87
N MET A 98 7.95 -3.66 6.41
CA MET A 98 7.64 -2.38 7.00
C MET A 98 7.07 -2.52 8.42
N LEU A 99 6.17 -3.48 8.66
CA LEU A 99 5.64 -3.79 9.99
C LEU A 99 6.75 -4.20 10.97
N ILE A 100 7.68 -5.07 10.52
CA ILE A 100 8.83 -5.50 11.33
C ILE A 100 9.76 -4.32 11.61
N TRP A 101 10.04 -3.50 10.60
CA TRP A 101 10.92 -2.34 10.73
C TRP A 101 10.34 -1.30 11.68
N MET A 102 9.04 -0.98 11.57
CA MET A 102 8.37 0.01 12.41
C MET A 102 8.34 -0.35 13.89
N THR A 103 8.12 -1.62 14.23
CA THR A 103 8.12 -2.05 15.63
C THR A 103 9.46 -1.80 16.29
N LYS A 104 10.55 -1.80 15.52
CA LYS A 104 11.91 -1.50 15.95
C LYS A 104 12.22 0.01 15.93
N GLN A 105 11.72 0.71 14.92
CA GLN A 105 12.12 2.09 14.58
C GLN A 105 11.30 3.18 15.28
N ALA A 106 10.05 2.91 15.68
CA ALA A 106 9.15 3.91 16.27
C ALA A 106 9.76 4.66 17.49
N ARG A 107 10.72 4.04 18.17
CA ARG A 107 11.45 4.64 19.30
C ARG A 107 12.58 5.57 18.88
N PHE A 108 13.14 5.40 17.67
CA PHE A 108 14.36 6.09 17.23
C PHE A 108 14.10 7.18 16.20
N MET A 109 12.89 7.26 15.62
CA MET A 109 12.56 8.21 14.56
C MET A 109 12.86 9.66 14.95
N LYS A 110 12.46 10.08 16.16
CA LYS A 110 12.74 11.43 16.66
C LYS A 110 14.24 11.71 16.73
N ALA A 111 15.02 10.80 17.29
CA ALA A 111 16.48 10.96 17.46
C ALA A 111 17.20 10.99 16.09
N GLN A 112 16.74 10.20 15.12
CA GLN A 112 17.30 10.19 13.75
C GLN A 112 17.05 11.51 13.03
N VAL A 113 15.82 12.03 13.09
CA VAL A 113 15.47 13.32 12.49
C VAL A 113 16.23 14.46 13.19
N GLU A 114 16.33 14.45 14.52
CA GLU A 114 17.12 15.42 15.29
C GLU A 114 18.61 15.37 14.90
N GLY A 115 19.18 14.19 14.75
CA GLY A 115 20.57 14.01 14.34
C GLY A 115 20.83 14.51 12.92
N ALA A 116 19.95 14.17 11.96
CA ALA A 116 20.05 14.60 10.57
C ALA A 116 19.94 16.13 10.42
N ILE A 117 19.03 16.77 11.17
CA ILE A 117 18.91 18.25 11.19
C ILE A 117 20.12 18.90 11.82
N THR A 118 20.61 18.38 12.95
CA THR A 118 21.81 18.92 13.62
C THR A 118 23.01 18.87 12.66
N GLN A 119 23.14 17.79 11.91
CA GLN A 119 24.19 17.65 10.90
C GLN A 119 23.99 18.61 9.72
N ALA A 120 22.74 18.80 9.25
CA ALA A 120 22.42 19.75 8.19
C ALA A 120 22.70 21.20 8.59
N LEU A 121 22.39 21.57 9.83
CA LEU A 121 22.60 22.92 10.36
C LEU A 121 24.08 23.19 10.71
N GLY A 122 24.86 22.16 11.07
CA GLY A 122 26.27 22.29 11.43
C GLY A 122 27.21 22.63 10.25
N LYS A 123 26.80 22.38 9.00
CA LYS A 123 27.51 22.78 7.79
C LYS A 123 27.03 24.15 7.32
N ASN A 124 27.58 25.21 7.85
CA ASN A 124 27.16 26.61 7.69
C ASN A 124 26.92 27.13 6.27
N SER A 125 27.36 26.47 5.19
CA SER A 125 27.18 26.97 3.81
C SER A 125 25.98 26.37 3.07
N ASN A 126 25.40 25.24 3.55
CA ASN A 126 24.39 24.48 2.81
C ASN A 126 23.20 23.99 3.67
N ALA A 127 22.93 24.62 4.80
CA ALA A 127 21.84 24.20 5.71
C ALA A 127 20.46 24.13 4.98
N ALA A 128 20.19 25.05 4.08
CA ALA A 128 18.96 25.08 3.28
C ALA A 128 18.81 23.85 2.39
N TRP A 129 19.86 23.48 1.67
CA TRP A 129 19.89 22.26 0.84
C TRP A 129 19.83 21.00 1.67
N GLY A 130 20.46 20.98 2.84
CA GLY A 130 20.41 19.86 3.78
C GLY A 130 18.99 19.60 4.28
N VAL A 131 18.26 20.65 4.66
CA VAL A 131 16.86 20.56 5.08
C VAL A 131 15.95 20.17 3.92
N PHE A 132 16.13 20.77 2.74
CA PHE A 132 15.38 20.43 1.54
C PHE A 132 15.55 18.96 1.16
N SER A 133 16.79 18.48 1.04
CA SER A 133 17.07 17.11 0.63
C SER A 133 16.56 16.08 1.64
N LEU A 134 16.65 16.38 2.94
CA LEU A 134 16.12 15.52 4.00
C LEU A 134 14.60 15.33 3.85
N ILE A 135 13.87 16.43 3.66
CA ILE A 135 12.41 16.39 3.47
C ILE A 135 12.06 15.74 2.14
N LEU A 136 12.77 16.10 1.06
CA LEU A 136 12.55 15.51 -0.26
C LEU A 136 12.64 13.98 -0.21
N VAL A 137 13.75 13.45 0.34
CA VAL A 137 13.97 12.01 0.43
C VAL A 137 12.89 11.32 1.29
N ALA A 138 12.52 11.94 2.42
CA ALA A 138 11.47 11.41 3.27
C ALA A 138 10.12 11.33 2.52
N ILE A 139 9.70 12.41 1.87
CA ILE A 139 8.40 12.46 1.15
C ILE A 139 8.41 11.52 -0.07
N VAL A 140 9.51 11.48 -0.82
CA VAL A 140 9.61 10.57 -1.98
C VAL A 140 9.56 9.11 -1.55
N ARG A 141 10.16 8.77 -0.41
CA ARG A 141 10.10 7.42 0.14
C ARG A 141 8.67 7.01 0.47
N GLU A 142 7.94 7.81 1.28
CA GLU A 142 6.56 7.50 1.66
C GLU A 142 5.63 7.52 0.42
N GLY A 143 5.89 8.46 -0.52
CA GLY A 143 5.16 8.53 -1.77
C GLY A 143 5.42 7.32 -2.67
N PHE A 144 6.64 6.79 -2.72
CA PHE A 144 6.97 5.59 -3.48
C PHE A 144 6.26 4.34 -2.92
N GLU A 145 6.23 4.18 -1.58
CA GLU A 145 5.51 3.09 -0.92
C GLU A 145 4.01 3.17 -1.23
N THR A 146 3.41 4.37 -1.17
CA THR A 146 2.02 4.63 -1.57
C THR A 146 1.76 4.25 -3.04
N VAL A 147 2.64 4.70 -3.95
CA VAL A 147 2.50 4.45 -5.39
C VAL A 147 2.56 2.96 -5.70
N LEU A 148 3.49 2.22 -5.14
CA LEU A 148 3.59 0.77 -5.35
C LEU A 148 2.31 0.06 -4.93
N PHE A 149 1.75 0.45 -3.77
CA PHE A 149 0.53 -0.16 -3.27
C PHE A 149 -0.69 0.19 -4.13
N VAL A 150 -0.83 1.45 -4.54
CA VAL A 150 -1.91 1.89 -5.44
C VAL A 150 -1.79 1.20 -6.79
N ALA A 151 -0.57 1.05 -7.31
CA ALA A 151 -0.32 0.36 -8.59
C ALA A 151 -0.70 -1.13 -8.53
N ALA A 152 -0.42 -1.80 -7.41
CA ALA A 152 -0.83 -3.20 -7.19
C ALA A 152 -2.37 -3.39 -7.24
N ASN A 153 -3.14 -2.33 -6.95
CA ASN A 153 -4.60 -2.36 -6.95
C ASN A 153 -5.23 -1.57 -8.11
N PHE A 154 -4.44 -1.02 -9.04
CA PHE A 154 -4.89 -0.05 -10.04
C PHE A 154 -5.89 -0.64 -11.05
N GLN A 155 -5.82 -1.94 -11.33
CA GLN A 155 -6.71 -2.62 -12.27
C GLN A 155 -8.16 -2.72 -11.77
N GLN A 156 -8.39 -2.48 -10.48
CA GLN A 156 -9.71 -2.55 -9.85
C GLN A 156 -10.55 -1.26 -10.02
N GLY A 157 -10.16 -0.34 -10.92
CA GLY A 157 -10.91 0.85 -11.30
C GLY A 157 -10.52 2.13 -10.54
N LEU A 158 -11.43 3.11 -10.51
CA LEU A 158 -11.19 4.44 -9.90
C LEU A 158 -11.29 4.46 -8.37
N LEU A 159 -11.92 3.46 -7.76
CA LEU A 159 -12.18 3.43 -6.32
C LEU A 159 -10.92 3.40 -5.46
N PRO A 160 -9.87 2.60 -5.78
CA PRO A 160 -8.60 2.65 -5.05
C PRO A 160 -7.96 4.04 -5.07
N THR A 161 -8.06 4.75 -6.20
CA THR A 161 -7.54 6.13 -6.33
C THR A 161 -8.29 7.10 -5.43
N LEU A 162 -9.62 6.99 -5.33
CA LEU A 162 -10.43 7.79 -4.41
C LEU A 162 -10.10 7.46 -2.95
N GLY A 163 -9.86 6.19 -2.63
CA GLY A 163 -9.38 5.76 -1.32
C GLY A 163 -8.05 6.42 -0.97
N ALA A 164 -7.09 6.40 -1.91
CA ALA A 164 -5.78 7.03 -1.73
C ALA A 164 -5.89 8.55 -1.49
N LEU A 165 -6.67 9.25 -2.29
CA LEU A 165 -6.90 10.70 -2.12
C LEU A 165 -7.56 11.02 -0.78
N GLY A 166 -8.56 10.23 -0.38
CA GLY A 166 -9.22 10.36 0.93
C GLY A 166 -8.26 10.13 2.09
N GLY A 167 -7.41 9.11 2.01
CA GLY A 167 -6.36 8.82 2.99
C GLY A 167 -5.36 9.97 3.13
N LEU A 168 -4.86 10.49 2.00
CA LEU A 168 -3.93 11.62 1.97
C LEU A 168 -4.55 12.91 2.54
N ALA A 169 -5.80 13.23 2.17
CA ALA A 169 -6.51 14.37 2.71
C ALA A 169 -6.71 14.28 4.23
N THR A 170 -7.07 13.10 4.72
CA THR A 170 -7.23 12.84 6.15
C THR A 170 -5.90 12.92 6.89
N ALA A 171 -4.81 12.40 6.31
CA ALA A 171 -3.46 12.51 6.86
C ALA A 171 -3.01 13.97 6.97
N ALA A 172 -3.25 14.78 5.93
CA ALA A 172 -2.95 16.22 5.95
C ALA A 172 -3.75 16.93 7.04
N ALA A 173 -5.02 16.62 7.22
CA ALA A 173 -5.86 17.16 8.29
C ALA A 173 -5.30 16.80 9.67
N ILE A 174 -4.92 15.53 9.89
CA ILE A 174 -4.28 15.07 11.14
C ILE A 174 -2.97 15.81 11.37
N GLY A 175 -2.13 15.99 10.34
CA GLY A 175 -0.89 16.76 10.43
C GLY A 175 -1.12 18.20 10.88
N VAL A 176 -2.11 18.89 10.30
CA VAL A 176 -2.50 20.26 10.70
C VAL A 176 -3.00 20.29 12.15
N LEU A 177 -3.84 19.33 12.56
CA LEU A 177 -4.35 19.21 13.92
C LEU A 177 -3.21 19.06 14.93
N LEU A 178 -2.24 18.20 14.64
CA LEU A 178 -1.10 17.93 15.52
C LEU A 178 -0.17 19.15 15.68
N PHE A 179 0.22 19.78 14.55
CA PHE A 179 1.30 20.75 14.55
C PHE A 179 0.84 22.20 14.61
N LYS A 180 -0.32 22.53 14.07
CA LYS A 180 -0.86 23.90 14.12
C LYS A 180 -1.74 24.13 15.34
N TRP A 181 -2.58 23.15 15.72
CA TRP A 181 -3.51 23.27 16.85
C TRP A 181 -3.01 22.62 18.13
N GLY A 182 -1.88 21.91 18.07
CA GLY A 182 -1.24 21.30 19.25
C GLY A 182 -2.06 20.18 19.90
N VAL A 183 -2.97 19.54 19.13
CA VAL A 183 -3.79 18.44 19.63
C VAL A 183 -2.87 17.27 20.01
N LYS A 184 -2.99 16.79 21.22
CA LYS A 184 -2.20 15.63 21.71
C LYS A 184 -2.88 14.35 21.27
N ILE A 185 -2.46 13.82 20.13
CA ILE A 185 -2.85 12.48 19.69
C ILE A 185 -1.81 11.47 20.22
N ASN A 186 -2.28 10.36 20.74
CA ASN A 186 -1.39 9.28 21.16
C ASN A 186 -0.86 8.54 19.92
N ILE A 187 0.27 9.04 19.39
CA ILE A 187 0.92 8.51 18.19
C ILE A 187 1.20 7.00 18.33
N ARG A 188 1.53 6.53 19.52
CA ARG A 188 1.78 5.11 19.78
C ARG A 188 0.53 4.26 19.55
N GLN A 189 -0.62 4.72 20.07
CA GLN A 189 -1.89 4.01 19.86
C GLN A 189 -2.31 4.05 18.39
N PHE A 190 -2.14 5.19 17.73
CA PHE A 190 -2.40 5.31 16.29
C PHE A 190 -1.62 4.25 15.49
N PHE A 191 -0.30 4.14 15.70
CA PHE A 191 0.51 3.15 14.98
C PHE A 191 0.20 1.70 15.39
N GLN A 192 -0.21 1.44 16.62
CA GLN A 192 -0.66 0.11 17.04
C GLN A 192 -1.94 -0.30 16.30
N VAL A 193 -2.94 0.57 16.22
CA VAL A 193 -4.19 0.33 15.51
C VAL A 193 -3.93 0.14 14.02
N MET A 194 -3.13 1.03 13.41
CA MET A 194 -2.74 0.91 12.00
C MET A 194 -1.97 -0.38 11.73
N GLY A 195 -1.08 -0.80 12.62
CA GLY A 195 -0.35 -2.06 12.50
C GLY A 195 -1.26 -3.27 12.48
N VAL A 196 -2.27 -3.31 13.36
CA VAL A 196 -3.27 -4.39 13.36
C VAL A 196 -4.08 -4.39 12.06
N LEU A 197 -4.54 -3.22 11.61
CA LEU A 197 -5.27 -3.10 10.33
C LEU A 197 -4.42 -3.57 9.15
N LEU A 198 -3.12 -3.24 9.12
CA LEU A 198 -2.22 -3.68 8.06
C LEU A 198 -2.01 -5.20 8.06
N ILE A 199 -1.89 -5.84 9.23
CA ILE A 199 -1.78 -7.31 9.31
C ILE A 199 -3.03 -7.95 8.70
N LEU A 200 -4.20 -7.41 8.99
CA LEU A 200 -5.46 -7.90 8.43
C LEU A 200 -5.52 -7.69 6.91
N ILE A 201 -5.10 -6.53 6.42
CA ILE A 201 -5.02 -6.25 4.97
C ILE A 201 -4.02 -7.20 4.29
N VAL A 202 -2.84 -7.43 4.89
CA VAL A 202 -1.84 -8.36 4.35
C VAL A 202 -2.40 -9.77 4.27
N SER A 203 -3.14 -10.24 5.29
CA SER A 203 -3.79 -11.55 5.24
C SER A 203 -4.78 -11.66 4.07
N GLY A 204 -5.57 -10.61 3.82
CA GLY A 204 -6.46 -10.54 2.67
C GLY A 204 -5.72 -10.55 1.32
N LEU A 205 -4.58 -9.85 1.24
CA LEU A 205 -3.74 -9.86 0.04
C LEU A 205 -3.14 -11.24 -0.25
N VAL A 206 -2.77 -12.01 0.79
CA VAL A 206 -2.30 -13.39 0.60
C VAL A 206 -3.38 -14.25 -0.05
N VAL A 207 -4.60 -14.17 0.47
CA VAL A 207 -5.74 -14.93 -0.09
C VAL A 207 -6.02 -14.50 -1.54
N SER A 208 -6.05 -13.19 -1.81
CA SER A 208 -6.27 -12.67 -3.17
C SER A 208 -5.13 -13.03 -4.12
N GLY A 209 -3.88 -12.95 -3.68
CA GLY A 209 -2.72 -13.35 -4.47
C GLY A 209 -2.76 -14.81 -4.90
N LEU A 210 -3.14 -15.72 -4.00
CA LEU A 210 -3.33 -17.13 -4.32
C LEU A 210 -4.42 -17.34 -5.37
N GLN A 211 -5.52 -16.57 -5.30
CA GLN A 211 -6.59 -16.66 -6.32
C GLN A 211 -6.12 -16.16 -7.70
N HIS A 212 -5.36 -15.07 -7.77
CA HIS A 212 -4.81 -14.58 -9.03
C HIS A 212 -3.84 -15.60 -9.67
N PHE A 213 -3.04 -16.29 -8.87
CA PHE A 213 -2.20 -17.37 -9.40
C PHE A 213 -3.01 -18.57 -9.89
N ASP A 214 -4.06 -18.96 -9.16
CA ASP A 214 -4.96 -20.02 -9.59
C ASP A 214 -5.62 -19.68 -10.93
N GLU A 215 -6.10 -18.46 -11.09
CA GLU A 215 -6.70 -17.96 -12.32
C GLU A 215 -5.68 -17.88 -13.48
N ALA A 216 -4.46 -17.44 -13.21
CA ALA A 216 -3.39 -17.41 -14.22
C ALA A 216 -3.07 -18.80 -14.75
N ILE A 217 -2.97 -19.79 -13.86
CA ILE A 217 -2.67 -21.17 -14.23
C ILE A 217 -3.85 -21.82 -14.93
N ALA A 218 -5.09 -21.56 -14.50
CA ALA A 218 -6.29 -22.01 -15.19
C ALA A 218 -6.35 -21.48 -16.62
N ASN A 219 -6.09 -20.19 -16.82
CA ASN A 219 -6.05 -19.57 -18.15
C ASN A 219 -4.91 -20.12 -19.01
N LEU A 220 -3.76 -20.42 -18.41
CA LEU A 220 -2.64 -21.05 -19.12
C LEU A 220 -3.00 -22.47 -19.57
N ALA A 221 -3.65 -23.26 -18.72
CA ALA A 221 -4.11 -24.61 -19.03
C ALA A 221 -5.13 -24.62 -20.17
N LEU A 222 -6.05 -23.64 -20.20
CA LEU A 222 -7.04 -23.48 -21.28
C LEU A 222 -6.42 -23.04 -22.60
N SER A 223 -5.34 -22.25 -22.56
CA SER A 223 -4.70 -21.72 -23.78
C SER A 223 -3.75 -22.69 -24.46
N SER A 224 -3.24 -23.69 -23.75
CA SER A 224 -2.26 -24.65 -24.27
C SER A 224 -2.68 -26.09 -23.96
N ARG A 225 -2.99 -26.83 -25.00
CA ARG A 225 -3.38 -28.27 -24.95
C ARG A 225 -2.33 -29.16 -24.28
N SER A 226 -1.11 -28.67 -24.12
CA SER A 226 0.03 -29.39 -23.51
C SER A 226 0.16 -29.17 -21.99
N SER A 227 -0.63 -28.27 -21.40
CA SER A 227 -0.55 -27.87 -20.00
C SER A 227 -1.71 -28.37 -19.13
N GLU A 228 -2.49 -29.32 -19.67
CA GLU A 228 -3.61 -29.96 -18.96
C GLU A 228 -3.16 -30.60 -17.61
N ASN A 229 -1.92 -31.07 -17.54
CA ASN A 229 -1.31 -31.62 -16.31
C ASN A 229 -0.95 -30.56 -15.23
N LEU A 230 -1.11 -29.27 -15.49
CA LEU A 230 -0.82 -28.21 -14.52
C LEU A 230 -1.95 -28.00 -13.51
N CYS A 231 -3.17 -28.40 -13.87
CA CYS A 231 -4.34 -28.31 -13.01
C CYS A 231 -4.55 -29.58 -12.18
N PHE A 232 -3.88 -29.68 -11.04
CA PHE A 232 -3.90 -30.86 -10.19
C PHE A 232 -5.31 -31.29 -9.75
N TYR A 233 -6.19 -30.33 -9.43
CA TYR A 233 -7.53 -30.62 -8.93
C TYR A 233 -8.59 -30.77 -10.03
N TYR A 234 -8.34 -30.30 -11.25
CA TYR A 234 -9.30 -30.39 -12.37
C TYR A 234 -9.51 -31.85 -12.83
N GLU A 235 -8.48 -32.67 -12.82
CA GLU A 235 -8.57 -34.10 -13.20
C GLU A 235 -9.30 -34.97 -12.17
N HIS A 236 -9.26 -34.58 -10.89
CA HIS A 236 -9.77 -35.42 -9.81
C HIS A 236 -11.17 -35.05 -9.34
N PHE A 237 -11.68 -33.88 -9.66
CA PHE A 237 -12.96 -33.35 -9.16
C PHE A 237 -13.71 -32.56 -10.24
N THR A 238 -14.70 -33.18 -10.86
CA THR A 238 -15.45 -32.70 -12.03
C THR A 238 -16.33 -31.45 -11.80
N SER A 239 -16.39 -30.88 -10.60
CA SER A 239 -17.27 -29.75 -10.24
C SER A 239 -16.54 -28.51 -9.73
N ILE A 240 -15.21 -28.44 -9.87
CA ILE A 240 -14.40 -27.41 -9.24
C ILE A 240 -13.85 -26.46 -10.30
N HIS A 241 -14.03 -25.16 -10.07
CA HIS A 241 -13.51 -24.11 -10.94
C HIS A 241 -12.10 -23.63 -10.59
N SER A 242 -11.42 -24.27 -9.62
CA SER A 242 -10.05 -23.95 -9.21
C SER A 242 -9.05 -24.97 -9.73
N CYS A 243 -7.87 -24.49 -10.12
CA CYS A 243 -6.80 -25.30 -10.68
C CYS A 243 -5.86 -25.84 -9.59
N ILE A 244 -5.53 -25.00 -8.62
CA ILE A 244 -4.57 -25.28 -7.53
C ILE A 244 -5.25 -25.24 -6.15
N LEU A 245 -6.24 -24.38 -5.94
CA LEU A 245 -6.83 -24.11 -4.62
C LEU A 245 -7.65 -25.30 -4.06
N GLY A 246 -8.07 -26.22 -4.93
CA GLY A 246 -8.80 -27.42 -4.53
C GLY A 246 -10.29 -27.20 -4.24
N PRO A 247 -10.95 -28.15 -3.57
CA PRO A 247 -12.37 -28.08 -3.29
C PRO A 247 -12.73 -26.99 -2.28
N ILE A 248 -13.96 -26.49 -2.39
CA ILE A 248 -14.52 -25.54 -1.44
C ILE A 248 -14.77 -26.26 -0.10
N VAL A 249 -14.12 -25.79 0.96
CA VAL A 249 -14.28 -26.33 2.33
C VAL A 249 -15.36 -25.58 3.08
N TRP A 250 -15.54 -24.29 2.78
CA TRP A 250 -16.47 -23.42 3.46
C TRP A 250 -17.21 -22.55 2.46
N ASN A 251 -18.54 -22.51 2.57
CA ASN A 251 -19.38 -21.66 1.74
C ASN A 251 -20.44 -20.97 2.63
N THR A 252 -20.30 -19.67 2.79
CA THR A 252 -21.23 -18.79 3.52
C THR A 252 -21.95 -17.80 2.62
N GLU A 253 -21.93 -17.99 1.30
CA GLU A 253 -22.54 -17.11 0.31
C GLU A 253 -24.01 -16.75 0.64
N ASN A 254 -24.77 -17.71 1.16
CA ASN A 254 -26.19 -17.52 1.52
C ASN A 254 -26.39 -16.75 2.83
N ILE A 255 -25.39 -16.68 3.73
CA ILE A 255 -25.51 -16.05 5.04
C ILE A 255 -24.82 -14.70 5.05
N LEU A 256 -23.64 -14.63 4.47
CA LEU A 256 -22.76 -13.46 4.48
C LEU A 256 -21.96 -13.40 3.19
N SER A 257 -22.60 -12.91 2.11
CA SER A 257 -21.94 -12.73 0.83
C SER A 257 -20.84 -11.68 0.93
N ASP A 258 -19.68 -11.96 0.29
CA ASP A 258 -18.55 -11.05 0.25
C ASP A 258 -18.77 -9.82 -0.67
N GLU A 259 -19.89 -9.82 -1.43
CA GLU A 259 -20.32 -8.71 -2.28
C GLU A 259 -21.34 -7.76 -1.64
N GLN A 260 -21.91 -8.14 -0.49
CA GLN A 260 -22.94 -7.35 0.21
C GLN A 260 -22.45 -6.84 1.57
N PHE A 261 -23.09 -5.76 2.09
CA PHE A 261 -22.82 -5.28 3.44
C PHE A 261 -23.39 -6.30 4.47
N PRO A 262 -22.62 -6.71 5.52
CA PRO A 262 -21.30 -6.24 5.94
C PRO A 262 -20.12 -7.01 5.35
N GLY A 263 -20.34 -8.03 4.50
CA GLY A 263 -19.30 -8.88 3.94
C GLY A 263 -18.24 -8.10 3.16
N ILE A 264 -18.64 -7.04 2.45
CA ILE A 264 -17.69 -6.14 1.73
C ILE A 264 -16.65 -5.54 2.69
N ILE A 265 -17.04 -5.12 3.88
CA ILE A 265 -16.11 -4.56 4.87
C ILE A 265 -15.19 -5.65 5.42
N LEU A 266 -15.75 -6.82 5.72
CA LEU A 266 -14.97 -7.96 6.20
C LEU A 266 -13.98 -8.45 5.14
N LYS A 267 -14.38 -8.48 3.87
CA LYS A 267 -13.49 -8.78 2.73
C LYS A 267 -12.35 -7.79 2.65
N SER A 268 -12.65 -6.50 2.77
CA SER A 268 -11.67 -5.42 2.62
C SER A 268 -10.66 -5.35 3.75
N LEU A 269 -11.10 -5.57 5.00
CA LEU A 269 -10.27 -5.42 6.19
C LEU A 269 -9.64 -6.72 6.65
N PHE A 270 -10.36 -7.84 6.51
CA PHE A 270 -9.98 -9.11 7.10
C PHE A 270 -9.64 -10.17 6.04
N GLY A 271 -9.77 -9.82 4.75
CA GLY A 271 -9.63 -10.82 3.68
C GLY A 271 -10.70 -11.90 3.71
N TYR A 272 -11.87 -11.59 4.35
CA TYR A 272 -12.99 -12.54 4.39
C TYR A 272 -13.42 -12.92 2.97
N ARG A 273 -13.68 -14.21 2.78
CA ARG A 273 -14.29 -14.76 1.55
C ARG A 273 -15.45 -15.63 1.96
N ASP A 274 -16.54 -15.54 1.21
CA ASP A 274 -17.71 -16.39 1.39
C ASP A 274 -17.43 -17.85 0.95
N LYS A 275 -16.44 -18.05 0.06
CA LYS A 275 -15.95 -19.36 -0.36
C LYS A 275 -14.48 -19.51 -0.02
N ILE A 276 -14.13 -20.51 0.79
CA ILE A 276 -12.76 -20.83 1.17
C ILE A 276 -12.40 -22.19 0.60
N TYR A 277 -11.28 -22.24 -0.11
CA TYR A 277 -10.74 -23.46 -0.70
C TYR A 277 -9.76 -24.15 0.25
N ILE A 278 -9.52 -25.47 0.04
CA ILE A 278 -8.70 -26.29 0.93
C ILE A 278 -7.28 -25.74 1.13
N VAL A 279 -6.68 -25.15 0.11
CA VAL A 279 -5.33 -24.55 0.17
C VAL A 279 -5.32 -23.22 0.95
N GLN A 280 -6.47 -22.61 1.17
CA GLN A 280 -6.62 -21.34 1.89
C GLN A 280 -7.02 -21.56 3.36
N SER A 281 -7.43 -22.76 3.74
CA SER A 281 -7.83 -23.11 5.10
C SER A 281 -6.62 -23.44 5.98
#